data_bfe49a0a05bab2f23459086586f020c0
#
_entry.id   bfe49a0a05bab2f23459086586f020c0
#
_cell.length_a   1.000
_cell.length_b   1.000
_cell.length_c   1.000
_cell.angle_alpha   90.00
_cell.angle_beta   90.00
_cell.angle_gamma   90.00
#
_symmetry.space_group_name_H-M   'P 1'
#
loop_
_entity.id
_entity.type
_entity.pdbx_description
1 polymer ?
#
loop_
_entity_poly.entity_id
_entity_poly.type
_entity_poly.pdbx_seq_one_letter_code
_entity_poly.pdbx_strand_id
1 'polypeptide(L)'
;MTFPNAAKGVKKLYTAEILGLIGMIITIVGLIAVVIGTAVTVAGAAAEQGSVAVGGLIGTGVGTIFSGAAAILTLIGFILQLVGYSQAGKDEGSFKTALIVVLVGVAASVVLGVLSGIKPQWTVLTEITQIVNEGVGIIALCYAITGIRTLAEQLGNEAVANRGKTLLNAIIIVLCLSIVANFIGLFVHNVAGGIVAGVLALVAAVISLVRYFLYLGYLAKAKKMLEEN
;
A
#
# COMPACT_ATOMS: atom_id res chain seq x y z
N MET A 1 -11.50 -29.74 9.84
CA MET A 1 -10.12 -29.32 10.17
C MET A 1 -10.18 -27.87 10.58
N THR A 2 -9.70 -27.49 11.74
CA THR A 2 -9.80 -26.10 12.23
C THR A 2 -8.42 -25.44 12.21
N PHE A 3 -8.36 -24.19 11.76
CA PHE A 3 -7.13 -23.37 11.67
C PHE A 3 -7.25 -22.11 12.54
N PRO A 4 -7.24 -22.26 13.89
CA PRO A 4 -7.56 -21.16 14.79
C PRO A 4 -6.55 -20.02 14.76
N ASN A 5 -5.28 -20.32 14.46
CA ASN A 5 -4.26 -19.27 14.34
C ASN A 5 -4.40 -18.53 13.01
N ALA A 6 -4.71 -19.24 11.92
CA ALA A 6 -4.96 -18.61 10.62
C ALA A 6 -6.21 -17.73 10.67
N ALA A 7 -7.30 -18.15 11.32
CA ALA A 7 -8.49 -17.32 11.52
C ALA A 7 -8.17 -16.01 12.24
N LYS A 8 -7.43 -16.08 13.36
CA LYS A 8 -6.98 -14.89 14.10
C LYS A 8 -6.03 -14.02 13.27
N GLY A 9 -5.12 -14.64 12.52
CA GLY A 9 -4.16 -13.96 11.67
C GLY A 9 -4.83 -13.23 10.52
N VAL A 10 -5.69 -13.91 9.75
CA VAL A 10 -6.42 -13.31 8.62
C VAL A 10 -7.37 -12.20 9.08
N LYS A 11 -8.00 -12.33 10.25
CA LYS A 11 -8.79 -11.26 10.86
C LYS A 11 -7.95 -10.00 11.11
N LYS A 12 -6.71 -10.14 11.60
CA LYS A 12 -5.79 -9.02 11.82
C LYS A 12 -5.33 -8.41 10.50
N LEU A 13 -5.03 -9.24 9.49
CA LEU A 13 -4.70 -8.76 8.14
C LEU A 13 -5.85 -7.94 7.56
N TYR A 14 -7.09 -8.43 7.66
CA TYR A 14 -8.27 -7.69 7.21
C TYR A 14 -8.42 -6.34 7.94
N THR A 15 -8.22 -6.32 9.27
CA THR A 15 -8.29 -5.09 10.05
C THR A 15 -7.16 -4.12 9.68
N ALA A 16 -5.95 -4.63 9.43
CA ALA A 16 -4.80 -3.85 8.97
C ALA A 16 -5.09 -3.14 7.65
N GLU A 17 -5.68 -3.86 6.68
CA GLU A 17 -6.06 -3.30 5.39
C GLU A 17 -7.17 -2.23 5.52
N ILE A 18 -8.17 -2.44 6.38
CA ILE A 18 -9.19 -1.40 6.64
C ILE A 18 -8.54 -0.14 7.24
N LEU A 19 -7.63 -0.28 8.20
CA LEU A 19 -6.91 0.86 8.78
C LEU A 19 -6.06 1.57 7.72
N GLY A 20 -5.42 0.81 6.83
CA GLY A 20 -4.69 1.35 5.68
C GLY A 20 -5.59 2.16 4.75
N LEU A 21 -6.79 1.65 4.45
CA LEU A 21 -7.79 2.38 3.64
C LEU A 21 -8.22 3.69 4.30
N ILE A 22 -8.53 3.65 5.60
CA ILE A 22 -8.90 4.85 6.36
C ILE A 22 -7.72 5.84 6.37
N GLY A 23 -6.51 5.37 6.63
CA GLY A 23 -5.29 6.18 6.57
C GLY A 23 -5.08 6.85 5.20
N MET A 24 -5.29 6.11 4.11
CA MET A 24 -5.19 6.63 2.75
C MET A 24 -6.24 7.74 2.48
N ILE A 25 -7.50 7.54 2.90
CA ILE A 25 -8.55 8.55 2.74
C ILE A 25 -8.19 9.82 3.53
N ILE A 26 -7.74 9.68 4.78
CA ILE A 26 -7.31 10.80 5.62
C ILE A 26 -6.12 11.53 4.98
N THR A 27 -5.16 10.80 4.42
CA THR A 27 -4.02 11.39 3.70
C THR A 27 -4.47 12.21 2.51
N ILE A 28 -5.39 11.70 1.70
CA ILE A 28 -5.92 12.43 0.53
C ILE A 28 -6.61 13.72 0.98
N VAL A 29 -7.46 13.66 2.00
CA VAL A 29 -8.12 14.84 2.57
C VAL A 29 -7.11 15.85 3.11
N GLY A 30 -6.10 15.36 3.84
CA GLY A 30 -5.00 16.18 4.36
C GLY A 30 -4.21 16.87 3.26
N LEU A 31 -3.85 16.15 2.20
CA LEU A 31 -3.15 16.71 1.03
C LEU A 31 -3.98 17.79 0.33
N ILE A 32 -5.27 17.58 0.13
CA ILE A 32 -6.16 18.58 -0.45
C ILE A 32 -6.15 19.84 0.43
N ALA A 33 -6.27 19.68 1.75
CA ALA A 33 -6.24 20.81 2.68
C ALA A 33 -4.90 21.57 2.64
N VAL A 34 -3.77 20.86 2.55
CA VAL A 34 -2.43 21.48 2.38
C VAL A 34 -2.34 22.24 1.07
N VAL A 35 -2.75 21.65 -0.04
CA VAL A 35 -2.66 22.30 -1.37
C VAL A 35 -3.53 23.55 -1.42
N ILE A 36 -4.78 23.47 -0.97
CA ILE A 36 -5.68 24.64 -0.92
C ILE A 36 -5.13 25.67 0.06
N GLY A 37 -4.71 25.28 1.25
CA GLY A 37 -4.16 26.17 2.26
C GLY A 37 -2.91 26.92 1.76
N THR A 38 -2.01 26.22 1.08
CA THR A 38 -0.80 26.83 0.49
C THR A 38 -1.16 27.82 -0.63
N ALA A 39 -2.07 27.44 -1.52
CA ALA A 39 -2.52 28.32 -2.61
C ALA A 39 -3.18 29.61 -2.06
N VAL A 40 -4.05 29.48 -1.05
CA VAL A 40 -4.71 30.62 -0.38
C VAL A 40 -3.67 31.49 0.35
N THR A 41 -2.68 30.92 1.02
CA THR A 41 -1.62 31.67 1.69
C THR A 41 -0.82 32.50 0.68
N VAL A 42 -0.41 31.89 -0.44
CA VAL A 42 0.38 32.57 -1.48
C VAL A 42 -0.45 33.69 -2.14
N ALA A 43 -1.70 33.40 -2.48
CA ALA A 43 -2.60 34.40 -3.08
C ALA A 43 -2.89 35.58 -2.12
N GLY A 44 -3.14 35.29 -0.83
CA GLY A 44 -3.38 36.31 0.19
C GLY A 44 -2.15 37.17 0.47
N ALA A 45 -0.96 36.59 0.49
CA ALA A 45 0.29 37.31 0.62
C ALA A 45 0.60 38.21 -0.60
N ALA A 46 0.34 37.71 -1.81
CA ALA A 46 0.50 38.48 -3.05
C ALA A 46 -0.49 39.66 -3.19
N ALA A 47 -1.69 39.50 -2.60
CA ALA A 47 -2.72 40.55 -2.58
C ALA A 47 -2.65 41.46 -1.36
N GLU A 48 -1.63 41.34 -0.51
CA GLU A 48 -1.47 42.06 0.78
C GLU A 48 -2.68 41.88 1.73
N GLN A 49 -3.44 40.79 1.56
CA GLN A 49 -4.61 40.48 2.38
C GLN A 49 -4.20 39.54 3.53
N GLY A 50 -3.73 40.08 4.62
CA GLY A 50 -3.22 39.32 5.77
C GLY A 50 -4.20 38.31 6.34
N SER A 51 -5.51 38.63 6.39
CA SER A 51 -6.54 37.68 6.88
C SER A 51 -6.70 36.45 6.00
N VAL A 52 -6.58 36.61 4.67
CA VAL A 52 -6.63 35.49 3.70
C VAL A 52 -5.38 34.62 3.83
N ALA A 53 -4.21 35.23 3.96
CA ALA A 53 -2.95 34.50 4.18
C ALA A 53 -2.99 33.69 5.50
N VAL A 54 -3.51 34.24 6.58
CA VAL A 54 -3.70 33.50 7.86
C VAL A 54 -4.67 32.35 7.72
N GLY A 55 -5.79 32.54 7.00
CA GLY A 55 -6.72 31.45 6.69
C GLY A 55 -6.06 30.29 5.93
N GLY A 56 -5.18 30.61 4.99
CA GLY A 56 -4.38 29.62 4.26
C GLY A 56 -3.40 28.85 5.16
N LEU A 57 -2.71 29.52 6.09
CA LEU A 57 -1.83 28.89 7.08
C LEU A 57 -2.58 27.93 8.00
N ILE A 58 -3.81 28.30 8.42
CA ILE A 58 -4.67 27.39 9.22
C ILE A 58 -5.02 26.13 8.39
N GLY A 59 -5.39 26.28 7.12
CA GLY A 59 -5.66 25.15 6.22
C GLY A 59 -4.47 24.21 6.08
N THR A 60 -3.25 24.78 5.92
CA THR A 60 -2.02 24.02 5.86
C THR A 60 -1.75 23.27 7.19
N GLY A 61 -1.94 23.94 8.33
CA GLY A 61 -1.78 23.34 9.66
C GLY A 61 -2.75 22.18 9.89
N VAL A 62 -4.03 22.33 9.53
CA VAL A 62 -5.02 21.25 9.59
C VAL A 62 -4.60 20.07 8.72
N GLY A 63 -4.15 20.31 7.48
CA GLY A 63 -3.69 19.25 6.58
C GLY A 63 -2.51 18.45 7.13
N THR A 64 -1.57 19.10 7.83
CA THR A 64 -0.44 18.42 8.48
C THR A 64 -0.88 17.55 9.67
N ILE A 65 -1.89 17.97 10.45
CA ILE A 65 -2.47 17.17 11.52
C ILE A 65 -3.12 15.89 10.94
N PHE A 66 -3.89 16.03 9.85
CA PHE A 66 -4.47 14.86 9.16
C PHE A 66 -3.40 13.89 8.65
N SER A 67 -2.32 14.41 8.07
CA SER A 67 -1.20 13.59 7.61
C SER A 67 -0.52 12.84 8.78
N GLY A 68 -0.35 13.49 9.92
CA GLY A 68 0.17 12.87 11.15
C GLY A 68 -0.74 11.75 11.67
N ALA A 69 -2.06 11.98 11.71
CA ALA A 69 -3.03 10.97 12.11
C ALA A 69 -3.02 9.76 11.14
N ALA A 70 -2.94 10.01 9.84
CA ALA A 70 -2.84 8.95 8.84
C ALA A 70 -1.56 8.10 9.02
N ALA A 71 -0.42 8.73 9.33
CA ALA A 71 0.83 8.02 9.60
C ALA A 71 0.72 7.08 10.81
N ILE A 72 0.06 7.51 11.88
CA ILE A 72 -0.19 6.67 13.07
C ILE A 72 -1.08 5.47 12.70
N LEU A 73 -2.16 5.68 11.96
CA LEU A 73 -3.04 4.60 11.52
C LEU A 73 -2.32 3.59 10.62
N THR A 74 -1.47 4.09 9.71
CA THR A 74 -0.64 3.24 8.85
C THR A 74 0.34 2.41 9.67
N LEU A 75 0.97 2.99 10.69
CA LEU A 75 1.87 2.27 11.59
C LEU A 75 1.13 1.18 12.38
N ILE A 76 -0.04 1.49 12.93
CA ILE A 76 -0.88 0.49 13.62
C ILE A 76 -1.28 -0.63 12.64
N GLY A 77 -1.71 -0.28 11.42
CA GLY A 77 -2.04 -1.24 10.37
C GLY A 77 -0.85 -2.15 10.05
N PHE A 78 0.35 -1.59 9.90
CA PHE A 78 1.57 -2.34 9.66
C PHE A 78 1.90 -3.32 10.79
N ILE A 79 1.80 -2.89 12.05
CA ILE A 79 2.00 -3.78 13.22
C ILE A 79 0.98 -4.92 13.21
N LEU A 80 -0.29 -4.63 12.94
CA LEU A 80 -1.33 -5.65 12.84
C LEU A 80 -1.07 -6.63 11.70
N GLN A 81 -0.53 -6.16 10.58
CA GLN A 81 -0.14 -6.99 9.44
C GLN A 81 0.97 -7.98 9.83
N LEU A 82 2.04 -7.50 10.48
CA LEU A 82 3.12 -8.36 10.97
C LEU A 82 2.60 -9.42 11.96
N VAL A 83 1.77 -9.01 12.92
CA VAL A 83 1.15 -9.93 13.89
C VAL A 83 0.21 -10.90 13.18
N GLY A 84 -0.53 -10.44 12.17
CA GLY A 84 -1.40 -11.28 11.36
C GLY A 84 -0.64 -12.38 10.62
N TYR A 85 0.44 -12.02 9.93
CA TYR A 85 1.32 -12.99 9.27
C TYR A 85 1.96 -13.98 10.27
N SER A 86 2.44 -13.47 11.42
CA SER A 86 3.04 -14.31 12.45
C SER A 86 2.04 -15.33 13.02
N GLN A 87 0.79 -14.95 13.23
CA GLN A 87 -0.24 -15.85 13.72
C GLN A 87 -0.68 -16.86 12.67
N ALA A 88 -1.02 -16.39 11.47
CA ALA A 88 -1.45 -17.28 10.38
C ALA A 88 -0.32 -18.25 9.95
N GLY A 89 0.92 -17.81 10.07
CA GLY A 89 2.11 -18.62 9.76
C GLY A 89 2.32 -19.83 10.67
N LYS A 90 1.57 -19.96 11.76
CA LYS A 90 1.58 -21.17 12.60
C LYS A 90 0.78 -22.32 11.99
N ASP A 91 -0.23 -22.00 11.20
CA ASP A 91 -1.11 -22.99 10.57
C ASP A 91 -0.73 -23.20 9.09
N GLU A 92 -0.17 -22.17 8.41
CA GLU A 92 0.18 -22.24 6.99
C GLU A 92 1.49 -21.48 6.69
N GLY A 93 2.46 -22.21 6.14
CA GLY A 93 3.85 -21.75 5.93
C GLY A 93 4.01 -20.54 5.02
N SER A 94 3.10 -20.35 4.05
CA SER A 94 3.14 -19.21 3.13
C SER A 94 3.05 -17.87 3.86
N PHE A 95 2.29 -17.77 4.95
CA PHE A 95 2.23 -16.55 5.77
C PHE A 95 3.54 -16.27 6.52
N LYS A 96 4.25 -17.34 6.93
CA LYS A 96 5.58 -17.19 7.52
C LYS A 96 6.57 -16.63 6.51
N THR A 97 6.50 -17.10 5.26
CA THR A 97 7.33 -16.55 4.18
C THR A 97 6.96 -15.09 3.89
N ALA A 98 5.66 -14.74 3.85
CA ALA A 98 5.23 -13.36 3.72
C ALA A 98 5.81 -12.46 4.84
N LEU A 99 5.80 -12.92 6.09
CA LEU A 99 6.39 -12.20 7.22
C LEU A 99 7.89 -11.96 7.02
N ILE A 100 8.64 -12.99 6.62
CA ILE A 100 10.09 -12.87 6.38
C ILE A 100 10.36 -11.85 5.27
N VAL A 101 9.62 -11.92 4.16
CA VAL A 101 9.76 -10.99 3.04
C VAL A 101 9.53 -9.54 3.50
N VAL A 102 8.48 -9.29 4.29
CA VAL A 102 8.21 -7.94 4.82
C VAL A 102 9.33 -7.48 5.75
N LEU A 103 9.82 -8.32 6.66
CA LEU A 103 10.90 -7.95 7.57
C LEU A 103 12.22 -7.65 6.84
N VAL A 104 12.55 -8.45 5.82
CA VAL A 104 13.72 -8.20 4.95
C VAL A 104 13.54 -6.89 4.20
N GLY A 105 12.35 -6.61 3.67
CA GLY A 105 12.04 -5.36 3.00
C GLY A 105 12.20 -4.14 3.91
N VAL A 106 11.71 -4.22 5.14
CA VAL A 106 11.90 -3.15 6.15
C VAL A 106 13.38 -2.92 6.43
N ALA A 107 14.14 -3.98 6.66
CA ALA A 107 15.58 -3.86 6.88
C ALA A 107 16.30 -3.20 5.69
N ALA A 108 15.97 -3.62 4.47
CA ALA A 108 16.52 -3.02 3.24
C ALA A 108 16.14 -1.52 3.12
N SER A 109 14.88 -1.17 3.42
CA SER A 109 14.40 0.23 3.37
C SER A 109 15.09 1.12 4.40
N VAL A 110 15.36 0.60 5.60
CA VAL A 110 16.12 1.33 6.62
C VAL A 110 17.55 1.58 6.15
N VAL A 111 18.23 0.57 5.61
CA VAL A 111 19.60 0.72 5.08
C VAL A 111 19.64 1.75 3.94
N LEU A 112 18.73 1.63 2.97
CA LEU A 112 18.65 2.56 1.85
C LEU A 112 18.29 3.98 2.30
N GLY A 113 17.39 4.13 3.29
CA GLY A 113 17.04 5.42 3.87
C GLY A 113 18.22 6.09 4.56
N VAL A 114 19.02 5.36 5.32
CA VAL A 114 20.25 5.87 5.94
C VAL A 114 21.26 6.31 4.87
N LEU A 115 21.46 5.48 3.83
CA LEU A 115 22.37 5.82 2.72
C LEU A 115 21.90 7.07 1.98
N SER A 116 20.60 7.22 1.74
CA SER A 116 20.03 8.44 1.12
C SER A 116 20.22 9.68 1.98
N GLY A 117 20.16 9.54 3.31
CA GLY A 117 20.46 10.64 4.24
C GLY A 117 21.92 11.09 4.22
N ILE A 118 22.87 10.15 4.03
CA ILE A 118 24.30 10.44 3.95
C ILE A 118 24.69 11.04 2.57
N LYS A 119 24.01 10.61 1.52
CA LYS A 119 24.30 11.00 0.12
C LYS A 119 23.03 11.52 -0.59
N PRO A 120 22.48 12.67 -0.18
CA PRO A 120 21.21 13.19 -0.72
C PRO A 120 21.25 13.51 -2.21
N GLN A 121 22.43 13.72 -2.79
CA GLN A 121 22.61 13.94 -4.24
C GLN A 121 22.38 12.67 -5.09
N TRP A 122 22.27 11.49 -4.47
CA TRP A 122 22.07 10.22 -5.16
C TRP A 122 20.56 9.93 -5.29
N THR A 123 19.87 10.62 -6.20
CA THR A 123 18.44 10.44 -6.49
C THR A 123 18.08 8.99 -6.82
N VAL A 124 19.02 8.25 -7.41
CA VAL A 124 18.89 6.81 -7.73
C VAL A 124 18.58 5.96 -6.48
N LEU A 125 19.08 6.34 -5.29
CA LEU A 125 18.76 5.60 -4.05
C LEU A 125 17.29 5.68 -3.68
N THR A 126 16.64 6.82 -3.94
CA THR A 126 15.20 7.00 -3.69
C THR A 126 14.38 6.12 -4.62
N GLU A 127 14.74 6.05 -5.90
CA GLU A 127 14.08 5.19 -6.88
C GLU A 127 14.24 3.69 -6.54
N ILE A 128 15.46 3.27 -6.17
CA ILE A 128 15.72 1.90 -5.71
C ILE A 128 14.87 1.58 -4.48
N THR A 129 14.76 2.49 -3.52
CA THR A 129 13.94 2.29 -2.32
C THR A 129 12.46 2.08 -2.67
N GLN A 130 11.93 2.86 -3.61
CA GLN A 130 10.56 2.68 -4.09
C GLN A 130 10.36 1.31 -4.76
N ILE A 131 11.24 0.91 -5.67
CA ILE A 131 11.18 -0.38 -6.36
C ILE A 131 11.25 -1.54 -5.36
N VAL A 132 12.14 -1.47 -4.37
CA VAL A 132 12.27 -2.48 -3.32
C VAL A 132 10.98 -2.58 -2.50
N ASN A 133 10.42 -1.44 -2.07
CA ASN A 133 9.19 -1.41 -1.28
C ASN A 133 7.98 -1.98 -2.05
N GLU A 134 7.82 -1.61 -3.31
CA GLU A 134 6.76 -2.14 -4.17
C GLU A 134 6.94 -3.65 -4.38
N GLY A 135 8.14 -4.09 -4.71
CA GLY A 135 8.45 -5.50 -4.92
C GLY A 135 8.18 -6.35 -3.68
N VAL A 136 8.65 -5.92 -2.51
CA VAL A 136 8.39 -6.57 -1.22
C VAL A 136 6.90 -6.66 -0.93
N GLY A 137 6.16 -5.55 -1.12
CA GLY A 137 4.72 -5.52 -0.90
C GLY A 137 3.97 -6.52 -1.79
N ILE A 138 4.32 -6.58 -3.07
CA ILE A 138 3.70 -7.51 -4.03
C ILE A 138 4.03 -8.97 -3.68
N ILE A 139 5.28 -9.28 -3.38
CA ILE A 139 5.70 -10.64 -3.03
C ILE A 139 5.01 -11.09 -1.74
N ALA A 140 4.97 -10.26 -0.71
CA ALA A 140 4.27 -10.57 0.54
C ALA A 140 2.77 -10.82 0.31
N LEU A 141 2.13 -9.99 -0.54
CA LEU A 141 0.74 -10.14 -0.93
C LEU A 141 0.49 -11.47 -1.67
N CYS A 142 1.37 -11.86 -2.60
CA CYS A 142 1.28 -13.14 -3.31
C CYS A 142 1.35 -14.32 -2.33
N TYR A 143 2.27 -14.29 -1.36
CA TYR A 143 2.35 -15.34 -0.34
C TYR A 143 1.13 -15.36 0.57
N ALA A 144 0.59 -14.20 0.96
CA ALA A 144 -0.64 -14.13 1.76
C ALA A 144 -1.84 -14.74 1.02
N ILE A 145 -2.03 -14.41 -0.26
CA ILE A 145 -3.09 -14.97 -1.09
C ILE A 145 -2.90 -16.48 -1.27
N THR A 146 -1.66 -16.93 -1.51
CA THR A 146 -1.33 -18.35 -1.63
C THR A 146 -1.69 -19.09 -0.34
N GLY A 147 -1.32 -18.56 0.83
CA GLY A 147 -1.65 -19.17 2.11
C GLY A 147 -3.16 -19.29 2.34
N ILE A 148 -3.93 -18.23 2.06
CA ILE A 148 -5.40 -18.29 2.16
C ILE A 148 -5.98 -19.31 1.18
N ARG A 149 -5.45 -19.37 -0.04
CA ARG A 149 -5.88 -20.32 -1.06
C ARG A 149 -5.64 -21.77 -0.60
N THR A 150 -4.43 -22.07 -0.07
CA THR A 150 -4.10 -23.39 0.45
C THR A 150 -5.05 -23.81 1.59
N LEU A 151 -5.33 -22.90 2.53
CA LEU A 151 -6.31 -23.15 3.60
C LEU A 151 -7.72 -23.37 3.05
N ALA A 152 -8.13 -22.62 2.02
CA ALA A 152 -9.43 -22.80 1.38
C ALA A 152 -9.55 -24.17 0.66
N GLU A 153 -8.48 -24.60 0.00
CA GLU A 153 -8.41 -25.95 -0.63
C GLU A 153 -8.50 -27.05 0.43
N GLN A 154 -7.81 -26.91 1.58
CA GLN A 154 -7.87 -27.86 2.69
C GLN A 154 -9.25 -27.91 3.37
N LEU A 155 -9.98 -26.80 3.38
CA LEU A 155 -11.36 -26.71 3.89
C LEU A 155 -12.43 -27.10 2.85
N GLY A 156 -12.04 -27.43 1.62
CA GLY A 156 -12.96 -27.74 0.52
C GLY A 156 -13.74 -26.53 0.01
N ASN A 157 -13.29 -25.30 0.30
CA ASN A 157 -13.96 -24.08 -0.15
C ASN A 157 -13.39 -23.62 -1.50
N GLU A 158 -13.86 -24.27 -2.57
CA GLU A 158 -13.44 -23.99 -3.94
C GLU A 158 -13.70 -22.53 -4.38
N ALA A 159 -14.76 -21.92 -3.86
CA ALA A 159 -15.11 -20.54 -4.22
C ALA A 159 -14.05 -19.54 -3.77
N VAL A 160 -13.49 -19.68 -2.56
CA VAL A 160 -12.41 -18.85 -2.04
C VAL A 160 -11.09 -19.24 -2.73
N ALA A 161 -10.80 -20.51 -2.94
CA ALA A 161 -9.60 -20.98 -3.61
C ALA A 161 -9.49 -20.44 -5.04
N ASN A 162 -10.54 -20.55 -5.85
CA ASN A 162 -10.59 -20.06 -7.23
C ASN A 162 -10.45 -18.52 -7.29
N ARG A 163 -11.07 -17.81 -6.35
CA ARG A 163 -10.94 -16.36 -6.26
C ARG A 163 -9.51 -15.94 -5.93
N GLY A 164 -8.82 -16.68 -5.06
CA GLY A 164 -7.39 -16.49 -4.80
C GLY A 164 -6.52 -16.65 -6.05
N LYS A 165 -6.77 -17.69 -6.85
CA LYS A 165 -6.09 -17.92 -8.14
C LYS A 165 -6.30 -16.76 -9.13
N THR A 166 -7.53 -16.30 -9.27
CA THR A 166 -7.87 -15.17 -10.14
C THR A 166 -7.16 -13.89 -9.68
N LEU A 167 -7.11 -13.64 -8.38
CA LEU A 167 -6.46 -12.48 -7.81
C LEU A 167 -4.93 -12.52 -8.01
N LEU A 168 -4.28 -13.69 -7.84
CA LEU A 168 -2.86 -13.87 -8.14
C LEU A 168 -2.55 -13.57 -9.61
N ASN A 169 -3.35 -14.08 -10.54
CA ASN A 169 -3.17 -13.80 -11.96
C ASN A 169 -3.32 -12.29 -12.26
N ALA A 170 -4.31 -11.63 -11.67
CA ALA A 170 -4.48 -10.19 -11.81
C ALA A 170 -3.28 -9.39 -11.29
N ILE A 171 -2.70 -9.79 -10.16
CA ILE A 171 -1.51 -9.15 -9.58
C ILE A 171 -0.31 -9.29 -10.51
N ILE A 172 -0.09 -10.47 -11.11
CA ILE A 172 1.01 -10.70 -12.05
C ILE A 172 0.85 -9.82 -13.30
N ILE A 173 -0.37 -9.71 -13.84
CA ILE A 173 -0.64 -8.84 -14.99
C ILE A 173 -0.33 -7.37 -14.66
N VAL A 174 -0.77 -6.90 -13.50
CA VAL A 174 -0.49 -5.53 -13.03
C VAL A 174 1.00 -5.28 -12.88
N LEU A 175 1.72 -6.25 -12.31
CA LEU A 175 3.17 -6.16 -12.13
C LEU A 175 3.88 -6.05 -13.49
N CYS A 176 3.50 -6.87 -14.46
CA CYS A 176 4.04 -6.78 -15.80
C CYS A 176 3.77 -5.41 -16.44
N LEU A 177 2.55 -4.88 -16.31
CA LEU A 177 2.18 -3.55 -16.82
C LEU A 177 2.97 -2.44 -16.14
N SER A 178 3.16 -2.51 -14.82
CA SER A 178 3.95 -1.52 -14.06
C SER A 178 5.43 -1.53 -14.48
N ILE A 179 6.01 -2.71 -14.69
CA ILE A 179 7.39 -2.83 -15.18
C ILE A 179 7.52 -2.20 -16.57
N VAL A 180 6.60 -2.49 -17.48
CA VAL A 180 6.60 -1.92 -18.84
C VAL A 180 6.44 -0.39 -18.78
N ALA A 181 5.53 0.12 -17.95
CA ALA A 181 5.32 1.56 -17.80
C ALA A 181 6.57 2.28 -17.27
N ASN A 182 7.21 1.72 -16.24
CA ASN A 182 8.46 2.27 -15.69
C ASN A 182 9.59 2.22 -16.72
N PHE A 183 9.68 1.13 -17.51
CA PHE A 183 10.68 1.00 -18.57
C PHE A 183 10.50 2.07 -19.66
N ILE A 184 9.26 2.33 -20.09
CA ILE A 184 8.97 3.39 -21.06
C ILE A 184 9.34 4.75 -20.49
N GLY A 185 9.04 5.03 -19.22
CA GLY A 185 9.39 6.29 -18.56
C GLY A 185 10.89 6.57 -18.50
N LEU A 186 11.72 5.52 -18.39
CA LEU A 186 13.18 5.62 -18.37
C LEU A 186 13.78 6.03 -19.73
N PHE A 187 13.15 5.66 -20.84
CA PHE A 187 13.72 5.87 -22.18
C PHE A 187 13.14 7.07 -22.94
N VAL A 188 12.04 7.65 -22.46
CA VAL A 188 11.34 8.73 -23.19
C VAL A 188 11.43 10.05 -22.44
N HIS A 189 12.53 10.80 -22.67
CA HIS A 189 12.84 12.06 -21.99
C HIS A 189 12.28 13.32 -22.69
N ASN A 190 11.31 13.19 -23.62
CA ASN A 190 10.70 14.32 -24.30
C ASN A 190 9.28 14.62 -23.76
N VAL A 191 8.71 15.77 -24.13
CA VAL A 191 7.38 16.22 -23.66
C VAL A 191 6.29 15.19 -23.97
N ALA A 192 6.34 14.56 -25.14
CA ALA A 192 5.40 13.49 -25.51
C ALA A 192 5.55 12.27 -24.60
N GLY A 193 6.78 11.91 -24.21
CA GLY A 193 7.06 10.86 -23.24
C GLY A 193 6.54 11.17 -21.85
N GLY A 194 6.63 12.40 -21.41
CA GLY A 194 6.06 12.86 -20.14
C GLY A 194 4.54 12.70 -20.09
N ILE A 195 3.85 13.01 -21.17
CA ILE A 195 2.38 12.80 -21.28
C ILE A 195 2.04 11.31 -21.25
N VAL A 196 2.75 10.48 -22.03
CA VAL A 196 2.54 9.02 -22.05
C VAL A 196 2.82 8.42 -20.67
N ALA A 197 3.91 8.79 -20.01
CA ALA A 197 4.23 8.34 -18.66
C ALA A 197 3.14 8.76 -17.65
N GLY A 198 2.62 9.98 -17.74
CA GLY A 198 1.52 10.47 -16.90
C GLY A 198 0.22 9.66 -17.09
N VAL A 199 -0.15 9.35 -18.33
CA VAL A 199 -1.33 8.51 -18.63
C VAL A 199 -1.13 7.10 -18.10
N LEU A 200 0.05 6.50 -18.31
CA LEU A 200 0.36 5.17 -17.78
C LEU A 200 0.35 5.14 -16.25
N ALA A 201 0.88 6.16 -15.58
CA ALA A 201 0.83 6.29 -14.12
C ALA A 201 -0.63 6.37 -13.62
N LEU A 202 -1.49 7.11 -14.30
CA LEU A 202 -2.90 7.21 -13.94
C LEU A 202 -3.62 5.87 -14.13
N VAL A 203 -3.37 5.16 -15.22
CA VAL A 203 -3.89 3.81 -15.47
C VAL A 203 -3.40 2.85 -14.38
N ALA A 204 -2.11 2.87 -14.05
CA ALA A 204 -1.53 2.04 -13.00
C ALA A 204 -2.15 2.33 -11.62
N ALA A 205 -2.43 3.60 -11.29
CA ALA A 205 -3.09 4.00 -10.06
C ALA A 205 -4.52 3.45 -9.98
N VAL A 206 -5.31 3.55 -11.05
CA VAL A 206 -6.67 3.00 -11.11
C VAL A 206 -6.66 1.48 -10.95
N ILE A 207 -5.76 0.79 -11.65
CA ILE A 207 -5.64 -0.67 -11.55
C ILE A 207 -5.21 -1.07 -10.12
N SER A 208 -4.30 -0.34 -9.49
CA SER A 208 -3.86 -0.58 -8.12
C SER A 208 -5.01 -0.41 -7.12
N LEU A 209 -5.87 0.58 -7.33
CA LEU A 209 -7.06 0.79 -6.51
C LEU A 209 -8.05 -0.37 -6.66
N VAL A 210 -8.34 -0.81 -7.88
CA VAL A 210 -9.21 -1.96 -8.15
C VAL A 210 -8.65 -3.22 -7.49
N ARG A 211 -7.35 -3.50 -7.65
CA ARG A 211 -6.65 -4.61 -7.00
C ARG A 211 -6.82 -4.57 -5.48
N TYR A 212 -6.67 -3.39 -4.89
CA TYR A 212 -6.81 -3.20 -3.45
C TYR A 212 -8.22 -3.61 -2.94
N PHE A 213 -9.27 -3.15 -3.60
CA PHE A 213 -10.65 -3.53 -3.25
C PHE A 213 -10.94 -5.00 -3.47
N LEU A 214 -10.38 -5.60 -4.54
CA LEU A 214 -10.51 -7.04 -4.78
C LEU A 214 -9.83 -7.86 -3.68
N TYR A 215 -8.65 -7.43 -3.23
CA TYR A 215 -7.93 -8.07 -2.13
C TYR A 215 -8.67 -7.93 -0.80
N LEU A 216 -9.16 -6.73 -0.49
CA LEU A 216 -9.97 -6.51 0.72
C LEU A 216 -11.22 -7.40 0.74
N GLY A 217 -11.93 -7.49 -0.37
CA GLY A 217 -13.09 -8.37 -0.52
C GLY A 217 -12.73 -9.86 -0.44
N TYR A 218 -11.51 -10.23 -0.87
CA TYR A 218 -10.98 -11.59 -0.71
C TYR A 218 -10.68 -11.92 0.75
N LEU A 219 -10.01 -11.02 1.47
CA LEU A 219 -9.74 -11.16 2.90
C LEU A 219 -11.02 -11.26 3.73
N ALA A 220 -12.07 -10.48 3.40
CA ALA A 220 -13.36 -10.55 4.07
C ALA A 220 -14.00 -11.95 3.93
N LYS A 221 -13.93 -12.54 2.73
CA LYS A 221 -14.44 -13.91 2.49
C LYS A 221 -13.59 -14.97 3.17
N ALA A 222 -12.27 -14.83 3.13
CA ALA A 222 -11.34 -15.73 3.80
C ALA A 222 -11.53 -15.71 5.32
N LYS A 223 -11.70 -14.52 5.92
CA LYS A 223 -12.02 -14.37 7.33
C LYS A 223 -13.31 -15.12 7.68
N LYS A 224 -14.39 -14.90 6.92
CA LYS A 224 -15.67 -15.58 7.16
C LYS A 224 -15.54 -17.10 7.06
N MET A 225 -14.88 -17.60 6.02
CA MET A 225 -14.61 -19.02 5.83
C MET A 225 -13.88 -19.64 7.03
N LEU A 226 -12.86 -18.96 7.57
CA LEU A 226 -12.06 -19.46 8.68
C LEU A 226 -12.74 -19.31 10.05
N GLU A 227 -13.70 -18.39 10.21
CA GLU A 227 -14.50 -18.23 11.44
C GLU A 227 -15.66 -19.23 11.53
N GLU A 228 -16.15 -19.73 10.38
CA GLU A 228 -17.27 -20.70 10.31
C GLU A 228 -16.83 -22.18 10.42
N ASN A 229 -15.51 -22.48 10.31
CA ASN A 229 -14.93 -23.81 10.39
C ASN A 229 -13.97 -23.97 11.57
#